data_d0482b39ff74ee75b8933f1a394c4974
#
_entry.id   d0482b39ff74ee75b8933f1a394c4974
#
_cell.length_a   1.000
_cell.length_b   1.000
_cell.length_c   1.000
_cell.angle_alpha   90.00
_cell.angle_beta   90.00
_cell.angle_gamma   90.00
#
_symmetry.space_group_name_H-M   'P 1'
#
loop_
_entity.id
_entity.type
_entity.pdbx_description
1 polymer ?
#
loop_
_entity_poly.entity_id
_entity_poly.type
_entity_poly.pdbx_seq_one_letter_code
_entity_poly.pdbx_strand_id
1 'polypeptide(L)'
;TETELRTFLDELYQQSRKARQEGKYPAFKGLLEIMSAETTIVTAIHNIKSNHGSDTPGVDNKTMRREYLQKPYRWVINDIQRAFEKFEAQKIRRKYIDKPGKKEKRPLGIPTIRDRIVQECMRIVLEPIVEALFFEHSYGFRPMRDTAMALERLNFITFHTGYYWFVEGDISKCFDYIDHAILLRRLYHLGIKDRRVLQIIKQMLKAGVLDECEVNEEGTMQGGIISPLLANVYLDIMDEWVTKQWELKNTTHKYNQDSAKRRALKKTRLVPGFLVRYADDFVIITDSREHAEFWKSSLKEFLETEMKLTLSKEKTLITDVRKKHATFLGYEFKVVKGKGEHGYVTRTQPDRERLKRKVDVIADNIKKIPRDTSREKLIDEINRINSQIRGVIQYYQCCTWVSVSMDKYGRKIQLAASRRLKQYKGKWIRAKDTQNLPRIHQNYRQKIPSVKYRDIYVGVTSLTFCNWQETRGKNPKETPYTAEGREINFRRTKKKRIQARLDDVYSENASIAVLKGKWGYLNN
;
A
#
# COMPACT_ATOMS: atom_id res chain seq x y z
N THR A 1 17.60 18.01 14.24
CA THR A 1 18.26 16.86 13.58
C THR A 1 17.22 15.79 13.19
N GLU A 2 17.54 14.89 12.24
CA GLU A 2 16.67 13.75 11.87
C GLU A 2 16.41 12.85 13.07
N THR A 3 17.39 12.67 13.91
CA THR A 3 17.27 11.87 15.14
C THR A 3 16.22 12.45 16.08
N GLU A 4 16.19 13.77 16.26
CA GLU A 4 15.18 14.46 17.08
C GLU A 4 13.79 14.31 16.49
N LEU A 5 13.63 14.49 15.17
CA LEU A 5 12.34 14.27 14.51
C LEU A 5 11.87 12.82 14.72
N ARG A 6 12.76 11.84 14.55
CA ARG A 6 12.45 10.44 14.77
C ARG A 6 12.02 10.17 16.21
N THR A 7 12.77 10.66 17.18
CA THR A 7 12.43 10.52 18.60
C THR A 7 11.06 11.09 18.88
N PHE A 8 10.79 12.27 18.35
CA PHE A 8 9.49 12.92 18.50
C PHE A 8 8.33 12.11 17.86
N LEU A 9 8.53 11.57 16.65
CA LEU A 9 7.51 10.71 16.01
C LEU A 9 7.29 9.41 16.78
N ASP A 10 8.35 8.83 17.35
CA ASP A 10 8.26 7.66 18.25
C ASP A 10 7.45 8.00 19.52
N GLU A 11 7.64 9.18 20.10
CA GLU A 11 6.89 9.66 21.27
C GLU A 11 5.41 9.85 20.96
N LEU A 12 5.06 10.48 19.83
CA LEU A 12 3.66 10.64 19.39
C LEU A 12 2.96 9.26 19.28
N TYR A 13 3.65 8.29 18.70
CA TYR A 13 3.14 6.94 18.57
C TYR A 13 2.93 6.28 19.93
N GLN A 14 3.93 6.36 20.82
CA GLN A 14 3.87 5.73 22.15
C GLN A 14 2.78 6.35 23.03
N GLN A 15 2.65 7.67 23.03
CA GLN A 15 1.59 8.37 23.77
C GLN A 15 0.19 7.97 23.25
N SER A 16 0.03 7.88 21.92
CA SER A 16 -1.22 7.44 21.30
C SER A 16 -1.56 6.00 21.66
N ARG A 17 -0.56 5.11 21.62
CA ARG A 17 -0.72 3.70 21.99
C ARG A 17 -1.07 3.53 23.46
N LYS A 18 -0.43 4.29 24.35
CA LYS A 18 -0.72 4.29 25.80
C LYS A 18 -2.16 4.74 26.06
N ALA A 19 -2.58 5.87 25.45
CA ALA A 19 -3.95 6.34 25.59
C ALA A 19 -4.97 5.28 25.15
N ARG A 20 -4.74 4.59 24.00
CA ARG A 20 -5.60 3.51 23.54
C ARG A 20 -5.66 2.34 24.55
N GLN A 21 -4.54 1.93 25.14
CA GLN A 21 -4.50 0.88 26.15
C GLN A 21 -5.31 1.22 27.41
N GLU A 22 -5.36 2.51 27.76
CA GLU A 22 -6.17 3.04 28.84
C GLU A 22 -7.65 3.26 28.45
N GLY A 23 -8.06 2.91 27.24
CA GLY A 23 -9.42 3.13 26.71
C GLY A 23 -9.72 4.59 26.43
N LYS A 24 -8.70 5.42 26.24
CA LYS A 24 -8.79 6.87 25.96
C LYS A 24 -8.25 7.20 24.58
N TYR A 25 -8.51 8.42 24.13
CA TYR A 25 -7.87 9.01 22.96
C TYR A 25 -6.83 10.04 23.38
N PRO A 26 -5.70 10.16 22.66
CA PRO A 26 -4.71 11.20 22.94
C PRO A 26 -5.26 12.59 22.62
N ALA A 27 -4.53 13.64 23.02
CA ALA A 27 -4.89 15.02 22.70
C ALA A 27 -3.63 15.82 22.38
N PHE A 28 -3.34 15.98 21.10
CA PHE A 28 -2.17 16.70 20.62
C PHE A 28 -2.52 18.11 20.15
N LYS A 29 -1.77 19.07 20.65
CA LYS A 29 -1.75 20.48 20.22
C LYS A 29 -0.32 20.82 19.81
N GLY A 30 -0.11 21.92 19.11
CA GLY A 30 1.25 22.32 18.69
C GLY A 30 1.84 21.44 17.58
N LEU A 31 1.00 20.74 16.82
CA LEU A 31 1.47 19.89 15.72
C LEU A 31 1.95 20.71 14.52
N LEU A 32 1.42 21.92 14.35
CA LEU A 32 1.77 22.79 13.24
C LEU A 32 3.25 23.20 13.29
N GLU A 33 3.78 23.47 14.48
CA GLU A 33 5.17 23.85 14.71
C GLU A 33 6.13 22.74 14.26
N ILE A 34 5.73 21.49 14.47
CA ILE A 34 6.53 20.33 14.06
C ILE A 34 6.43 20.09 12.56
N MET A 35 5.23 20.29 11.99
CA MET A 35 5.02 20.15 10.54
C MET A 35 5.82 21.21 9.77
N SER A 36 5.91 22.44 10.29
CA SER A 36 6.66 23.54 9.69
C SER A 36 8.14 23.60 10.10
N ALA A 37 8.58 22.67 10.95
CA ALA A 37 9.99 22.59 11.33
C ALA A 37 10.88 22.25 10.12
N GLU A 38 12.05 22.86 10.06
CA GLU A 38 13.03 22.68 9.00
C GLU A 38 13.33 21.19 8.73
N THR A 39 13.53 20.40 9.79
CA THR A 39 13.79 18.95 9.69
C THR A 39 12.66 18.18 9.01
N THR A 40 11.41 18.52 9.32
CA THR A 40 10.23 17.90 8.70
C THR A 40 10.12 18.28 7.24
N ILE A 41 10.31 19.55 6.89
CA ILE A 41 10.26 20.05 5.52
C ILE A 41 11.32 19.34 4.65
N VAL A 42 12.55 19.25 5.12
CA VAL A 42 13.63 18.58 4.36
C VAL A 42 13.34 17.09 4.19
N THR A 43 12.84 16.43 5.23
CA THR A 43 12.43 15.02 5.15
C THR A 43 11.30 14.84 4.12
N ALA A 44 10.33 15.74 4.10
CA ALA A 44 9.24 15.73 3.13
C ALA A 44 9.73 15.89 1.68
N ILE A 45 10.62 16.84 1.44
CA ILE A 45 11.23 17.06 0.12
C ILE A 45 12.01 15.81 -0.32
N HIS A 46 12.76 15.20 0.59
CA HIS A 46 13.50 13.97 0.32
C HIS A 46 12.58 12.82 -0.09
N ASN A 47 11.48 12.62 0.65
CA ASN A 47 10.51 11.59 0.36
C ASN A 47 9.84 11.79 -1.01
N ILE A 48 9.43 13.02 -1.32
CA ILE A 48 8.73 13.33 -2.58
C ILE A 48 9.66 13.18 -3.77
N LYS A 49 10.91 13.63 -3.67
CA LYS A 49 11.88 13.59 -4.76
C LYS A 49 12.09 12.18 -5.31
N SER A 50 12.09 11.17 -4.46
CA SER A 50 12.28 9.77 -4.85
C SER A 50 11.09 9.18 -5.61
N ASN A 51 9.94 9.86 -5.64
CA ASN A 51 8.73 9.38 -6.30
C ASN A 51 8.77 9.63 -7.81
N HIS A 52 8.29 8.67 -8.60
CA HIS A 52 8.20 8.77 -10.08
C HIS A 52 7.48 10.02 -10.59
N GLY A 53 6.52 10.55 -9.82
CA GLY A 53 5.76 11.76 -10.17
C GLY A 53 6.36 13.07 -9.65
N SER A 54 7.57 13.06 -9.09
CA SER A 54 8.17 14.24 -8.45
C SER A 54 8.28 15.45 -9.38
N ASP A 55 8.66 15.23 -10.64
CA ASP A 55 8.80 16.31 -11.64
C ASP A 55 7.52 16.57 -12.45
N THR A 56 6.40 15.91 -12.13
CA THR A 56 5.12 16.21 -12.79
C THR A 56 4.56 17.52 -12.22
N PRO A 57 4.39 18.58 -13.03
CA PRO A 57 3.93 19.87 -12.54
C PRO A 57 2.44 19.86 -12.16
N GLY A 58 2.08 20.70 -11.20
CA GLY A 58 0.70 21.06 -10.91
C GLY A 58 0.14 22.07 -11.91
N VAL A 59 -0.86 22.86 -11.49
CA VAL A 59 -1.48 23.93 -12.30
C VAL A 59 -0.54 25.11 -12.53
N ASP A 60 0.44 25.30 -11.65
CA ASP A 60 1.45 26.36 -11.68
C ASP A 60 2.63 26.06 -12.62
N ASN A 61 2.62 24.89 -13.30
CA ASN A 61 3.70 24.40 -14.16
C ASN A 61 5.09 24.30 -13.48
N LYS A 62 5.15 24.38 -12.15
CA LYS A 62 6.38 24.26 -11.37
C LYS A 62 6.75 22.80 -11.18
N THR A 63 8.06 22.48 -11.22
CA THR A 63 8.59 21.13 -11.00
C THR A 63 9.50 21.10 -9.78
N MET A 64 9.62 19.93 -9.15
CA MET A 64 10.51 19.75 -7.99
C MET A 64 11.94 20.16 -8.32
N ARG A 65 12.44 19.76 -9.49
CA ARG A 65 13.81 20.04 -9.90
C ARG A 65 14.09 21.54 -10.05
N ARG A 66 13.24 22.29 -10.78
CA ARG A 66 13.49 23.71 -11.09
C ARG A 66 13.22 24.63 -9.91
N GLU A 67 12.11 24.41 -9.21
CA GLU A 67 11.59 25.40 -8.25
C GLU A 67 12.03 25.12 -6.81
N TYR A 68 12.48 23.90 -6.51
CA TYR A 68 12.91 23.54 -5.16
C TYR A 68 14.34 23.03 -5.11
N LEU A 69 14.75 22.05 -5.94
CA LEU A 69 16.08 21.48 -5.87
C LEU A 69 17.18 22.39 -6.48
N GLN A 70 16.83 23.46 -7.18
CA GLN A 70 17.77 24.44 -7.75
C GLN A 70 17.78 25.76 -6.99
N LYS A 71 16.88 25.95 -6.04
CA LYS A 71 16.83 27.19 -5.23
C LYS A 71 17.73 27.10 -4.00
N PRO A 72 18.12 28.23 -3.42
CA PRO A 72 18.85 28.24 -2.15
C PRO A 72 18.06 27.57 -1.03
N TYR A 73 18.73 26.81 -0.19
CA TYR A 73 18.13 26.04 0.89
C TYR A 73 17.21 26.89 1.79
N ARG A 74 17.69 28.02 2.30
CA ARG A 74 16.91 28.92 3.15
C ARG A 74 15.65 29.46 2.46
N TRP A 75 15.74 29.73 1.18
CA TRP A 75 14.57 30.17 0.42
C TRP A 75 13.46 29.10 0.41
N VAL A 76 13.83 27.84 0.19
CA VAL A 76 12.88 26.72 0.16
C VAL A 76 12.21 26.51 1.51
N ILE A 77 13.00 26.53 2.59
CA ILE A 77 12.45 26.39 3.94
C ILE A 77 11.48 27.52 4.25
N ASN A 78 11.87 28.78 4.01
CA ASN A 78 11.03 29.94 4.24
C ASN A 78 9.74 29.92 3.39
N ASP A 79 9.81 29.47 2.13
CA ASP A 79 8.62 29.34 1.26
C ASP A 79 7.60 28.36 1.83
N ILE A 80 8.04 27.22 2.31
CA ILE A 80 7.15 26.21 2.90
C ILE A 80 6.65 26.65 4.30
N GLN A 81 7.48 27.30 5.10
CA GLN A 81 7.04 27.86 6.41
C GLN A 81 5.96 28.92 6.23
N ARG A 82 6.11 29.83 5.29
CA ARG A 82 5.07 30.81 4.93
C ARG A 82 3.78 30.13 4.44
N ALA A 83 3.92 29.02 3.71
CA ALA A 83 2.76 28.24 3.30
C ALA A 83 1.99 27.65 4.49
N PHE A 84 2.66 27.30 5.60
CA PHE A 84 1.99 26.87 6.84
C PHE A 84 1.37 28.03 7.63
N GLU A 85 2.00 29.21 7.62
CA GLU A 85 1.46 30.41 8.29
C GLU A 85 0.15 30.87 7.66
N LYS A 86 0.09 30.90 6.33
CA LYS A 86 -1.08 31.29 5.58
C LYS A 86 -1.31 30.28 4.45
N PHE A 87 -1.93 29.14 4.79
CA PHE A 87 -2.18 28.11 3.80
C PHE A 87 -3.39 28.48 2.93
N GLU A 88 -3.14 28.53 1.64
CA GLU A 88 -4.16 28.65 0.61
C GLU A 88 -3.92 27.52 -0.40
N ALA A 89 -4.83 26.53 -0.39
CA ALA A 89 -4.73 25.40 -1.30
C ALA A 89 -4.89 25.86 -2.75
N GLN A 90 -3.95 25.45 -3.60
CA GLN A 90 -4.03 25.74 -5.01
C GLN A 90 -4.98 24.77 -5.72
N LYS A 91 -5.55 25.21 -6.84
CA LYS A 91 -6.35 24.33 -7.71
C LYS A 91 -5.53 23.10 -8.13
N ILE A 92 -6.22 22.01 -8.42
CA ILE A 92 -5.65 20.73 -8.75
C ILE A 92 -5.70 20.50 -10.25
N ARG A 93 -4.59 20.03 -10.83
CA ARG A 93 -4.57 19.60 -12.22
C ARG A 93 -5.08 18.17 -12.33
N ARG A 94 -6.13 17.93 -13.12
CA ARG A 94 -6.69 16.59 -13.34
C ARG A 94 -6.00 15.89 -14.51
N LYS A 95 -5.62 14.62 -14.32
CA LYS A 95 -5.12 13.72 -15.35
C LYS A 95 -5.87 12.39 -15.29
N TYR A 96 -6.29 11.87 -16.43
CA TYR A 96 -6.98 10.59 -16.51
C TYR A 96 -5.99 9.46 -16.82
N ILE A 97 -6.03 8.39 -16.02
CA ILE A 97 -5.21 7.19 -16.18
C ILE A 97 -6.11 6.01 -16.52
N ASP A 98 -5.71 5.18 -17.50
CA ASP A 98 -6.47 4.01 -17.91
C ASP A 98 -6.55 2.97 -16.77
N LYS A 99 -7.76 2.49 -16.47
CA LYS A 99 -7.95 1.35 -15.56
C LYS A 99 -7.62 0.06 -16.31
N PRO A 100 -6.69 -0.79 -15.83
CA PRO A 100 -6.37 -2.05 -16.49
C PRO A 100 -7.62 -2.91 -16.71
N GLY A 101 -7.93 -3.22 -17.99
CA GLY A 101 -9.05 -4.08 -18.37
C GLY A 101 -10.44 -3.44 -18.29
N LYS A 102 -10.54 -2.11 -18.17
CA LYS A 102 -11.81 -1.36 -18.22
C LYS A 102 -11.69 -0.20 -19.21
N LYS A 103 -12.83 0.18 -19.81
CA LYS A 103 -12.91 1.38 -20.68
C LYS A 103 -12.88 2.68 -19.88
N GLU A 104 -13.28 2.64 -18.63
CA GLU A 104 -13.28 3.79 -17.72
C GLU A 104 -11.87 4.20 -17.32
N LYS A 105 -11.62 5.49 -17.25
CA LYS A 105 -10.38 6.07 -16.75
C LYS A 105 -10.52 6.44 -15.27
N ARG A 106 -9.40 6.43 -14.56
CA ARG A 106 -9.30 6.90 -13.18
C ARG A 106 -8.85 8.36 -13.20
N PRO A 107 -9.61 9.29 -12.64
CA PRO A 107 -9.15 10.67 -12.46
C PRO A 107 -8.04 10.71 -11.41
N LEU A 108 -6.91 11.31 -11.74
CA LEU A 108 -5.80 11.55 -10.83
C LEU A 108 -5.66 13.06 -10.64
N GLY A 109 -5.74 13.52 -9.40
CA GLY A 109 -5.49 14.91 -9.05
C GLY A 109 -4.00 15.15 -8.80
N ILE A 110 -3.44 16.17 -9.42
CA ILE A 110 -2.03 16.53 -9.30
C ILE A 110 -1.95 17.91 -8.63
N PRO A 111 -1.64 17.98 -7.31
CA PRO A 111 -1.42 19.25 -6.61
C PRO A 111 -0.12 19.91 -7.07
N THR A 112 0.04 21.19 -6.74
CA THR A 112 1.32 21.88 -6.90
C THR A 112 2.42 21.24 -6.07
N ILE A 113 3.68 21.45 -6.42
CA ILE A 113 4.81 20.89 -5.65
C ILE A 113 4.80 21.42 -4.22
N ARG A 114 4.50 22.71 -4.02
CA ARG A 114 4.37 23.32 -2.69
C ARG A 114 3.34 22.58 -1.84
N ASP A 115 2.14 22.38 -2.39
CA ASP A 115 1.07 21.70 -1.66
C ASP A 115 1.41 20.24 -1.36
N ARG A 116 2.13 19.55 -2.25
CA ARG A 116 2.65 18.19 -1.98
C ARG A 116 3.65 18.17 -0.82
N ILE A 117 4.54 19.16 -0.73
CA ILE A 117 5.49 19.24 0.39
C ILE A 117 4.74 19.47 1.70
N VAL A 118 3.77 20.37 1.72
CA VAL A 118 2.91 20.62 2.91
C VAL A 118 2.16 19.34 3.28
N GLN A 119 1.53 18.65 2.32
CA GLN A 119 0.84 17.38 2.55
C GLN A 119 1.75 16.30 3.13
N GLU A 120 2.99 16.20 2.64
CA GLU A 120 3.95 15.22 3.15
C GLU A 120 4.42 15.56 4.57
N CYS A 121 4.69 16.84 4.88
CA CYS A 121 4.98 17.28 6.24
C CYS A 121 3.85 16.89 7.21
N MET A 122 2.60 17.13 6.79
CA MET A 122 1.44 16.75 7.59
C MET A 122 1.34 15.24 7.76
N ARG A 123 1.54 14.45 6.68
CA ARG A 123 1.54 12.99 6.73
C ARG A 123 2.59 12.45 7.70
N ILE A 124 3.82 12.98 7.65
CA ILE A 124 4.93 12.56 8.54
C ILE A 124 4.53 12.69 10.01
N VAL A 125 3.86 13.78 10.39
CA VAL A 125 3.53 14.05 11.80
C VAL A 125 2.22 13.36 12.23
N LEU A 126 1.22 13.26 11.35
CA LEU A 126 -0.06 12.66 11.69
C LEU A 126 -0.05 11.12 11.67
N GLU A 127 0.75 10.52 10.79
CA GLU A 127 0.78 9.06 10.61
C GLU A 127 1.11 8.30 11.91
N PRO A 128 2.13 8.65 12.72
CA PRO A 128 2.42 7.93 13.97
C PRO A 128 1.25 7.98 14.96
N ILE A 129 0.53 9.11 15.02
CA ILE A 129 -0.62 9.26 15.93
C ILE A 129 -1.73 8.27 15.57
N VAL A 130 -2.16 8.29 14.30
CA VAL A 130 -3.31 7.48 13.85
C VAL A 130 -2.93 6.01 13.65
N GLU A 131 -1.67 5.71 13.26
CA GLU A 131 -1.18 4.33 13.12
C GLU A 131 -1.25 3.55 14.45
N ALA A 132 -1.02 4.23 15.58
CA ALA A 132 -1.14 3.65 16.91
C ALA A 132 -2.60 3.30 17.28
N LEU A 133 -3.58 3.95 16.64
CA LEU A 133 -5.00 3.85 16.95
C LEU A 133 -5.79 2.98 15.97
N PHE A 134 -5.29 2.77 14.76
CA PHE A 134 -5.98 1.99 13.74
C PHE A 134 -6.15 0.51 14.12
N PHE A 135 -7.21 -0.08 13.60
CA PHE A 135 -7.43 -1.52 13.73
C PHE A 135 -6.24 -2.32 13.15
N GLU A 136 -5.82 -3.35 13.88
CA GLU A 136 -4.60 -4.10 13.55
C GLU A 136 -4.67 -4.77 12.18
N HIS A 137 -5.83 -5.29 11.80
CA HIS A 137 -6.03 -6.04 10.56
C HIS A 137 -6.58 -5.20 9.40
N SER A 138 -6.30 -3.89 9.43
CA SER A 138 -6.35 -2.99 8.29
C SER A 138 -4.94 -2.83 7.72
N TYR A 139 -4.73 -3.09 6.43
CA TYR A 139 -3.40 -3.26 5.83
C TYR A 139 -3.05 -2.22 4.78
N GLY A 140 -3.99 -1.79 3.94
CA GLY A 140 -3.73 -0.89 2.82
C GLY A 140 -3.20 0.49 3.22
N PHE A 141 -2.20 0.99 2.50
CA PHE A 141 -1.58 2.30 2.71
C PHE A 141 -0.98 2.53 4.10
N ARG A 142 -0.69 1.47 4.83
CA ARG A 142 -0.10 1.53 6.17
C ARG A 142 1.35 1.03 6.15
N PRO A 143 2.23 1.59 7.00
CA PRO A 143 3.64 1.23 7.00
C PRO A 143 3.86 -0.23 7.43
N MET A 144 4.88 -0.87 6.85
CA MET A 144 5.31 -2.24 7.18
C MET A 144 4.19 -3.29 7.06
N ARG A 145 3.24 -3.08 6.15
CA ARG A 145 2.12 -4.00 5.84
C ARG A 145 2.10 -4.30 4.35
N ASP A 146 1.69 -5.51 4.01
CA ASP A 146 1.58 -5.96 2.63
C ASP A 146 0.34 -6.84 2.40
N THR A 147 0.08 -7.18 1.15
CA THR A 147 -1.07 -8.00 0.75
C THR A 147 -0.97 -9.44 1.23
N ALA A 148 0.25 -9.96 1.37
CA ALA A 148 0.49 -11.32 1.85
C ALA A 148 0.11 -11.48 3.33
N MET A 149 0.36 -10.44 4.15
CA MET A 149 -0.09 -10.42 5.55
C MET A 149 -1.62 -10.41 5.67
N ALA A 150 -2.31 -9.69 4.78
CA ALA A 150 -3.77 -9.71 4.76
C ALA A 150 -4.31 -11.09 4.35
N LEU A 151 -3.68 -11.74 3.37
CA LEU A 151 -4.01 -13.10 2.96
C LEU A 151 -3.78 -14.10 4.10
N GLU A 152 -2.66 -13.97 4.82
CA GLU A 152 -2.36 -14.82 5.98
C GLU A 152 -3.38 -14.64 7.10
N ARG A 153 -3.89 -13.44 7.31
CA ARG A 153 -4.96 -13.21 8.28
C ARG A 153 -6.25 -13.97 7.92
N LEU A 154 -6.63 -14.03 6.63
CA LEU A 154 -7.75 -14.86 6.18
C LEU A 154 -7.51 -16.34 6.49
N ASN A 155 -6.28 -16.83 6.20
CA ASN A 155 -5.86 -18.19 6.51
C ASN A 155 -5.95 -18.48 8.02
N PHE A 156 -5.38 -17.61 8.84
CA PHE A 156 -5.41 -17.73 10.29
C PHE A 156 -6.84 -17.83 10.84
N ILE A 157 -7.74 -16.96 10.39
CA ILE A 157 -9.13 -16.98 10.86
C ILE A 157 -9.82 -18.30 10.47
N THR A 158 -9.76 -18.67 9.19
CA THR A 158 -10.44 -19.89 8.69
C THR A 158 -9.89 -21.15 9.35
N PHE A 159 -8.57 -21.22 9.58
CA PHE A 159 -7.92 -22.37 10.20
C PHE A 159 -8.31 -22.56 11.68
N HIS A 160 -8.31 -21.47 12.47
CA HIS A 160 -8.54 -21.54 13.90
C HIS A 160 -10.01 -21.42 14.33
N THR A 161 -10.90 -20.96 13.45
CA THR A 161 -12.32 -20.79 13.81
C THR A 161 -13.24 -21.78 13.13
N GLY A 162 -12.85 -22.34 11.99
CA GLY A 162 -13.73 -23.14 11.15
C GLY A 162 -14.82 -22.30 10.47
N TYR A 163 -14.62 -20.98 10.31
CA TYR A 163 -15.57 -20.09 9.64
C TYR A 163 -15.20 -19.98 8.17
N TYR A 164 -16.18 -20.21 7.30
CA TYR A 164 -15.96 -20.35 5.85
C TYR A 164 -16.88 -19.50 4.99
N TRP A 165 -17.68 -18.64 5.61
CA TRP A 165 -18.53 -17.70 4.90
C TRP A 165 -17.87 -16.33 4.83
N PHE A 166 -17.59 -15.89 3.62
CA PHE A 166 -16.92 -14.61 3.34
C PHE A 166 -17.94 -13.63 2.80
N VAL A 167 -17.98 -12.44 3.38
CA VAL A 167 -18.63 -11.26 2.80
C VAL A 167 -17.51 -10.44 2.18
N GLU A 168 -17.32 -10.59 0.87
CA GLU A 168 -16.38 -9.82 0.07
C GLU A 168 -17.03 -8.48 -0.26
N GLY A 169 -16.41 -7.36 0.14
CA GLY A 169 -16.99 -6.04 -0.05
C GLY A 169 -16.04 -5.04 -0.69
N ASP A 170 -16.63 -4.15 -1.47
CA ASP A 170 -15.96 -3.04 -2.13
C ASP A 170 -16.82 -1.78 -1.95
N ILE A 171 -16.24 -0.70 -1.51
CA ILE A 171 -16.94 0.57 -1.33
C ILE A 171 -16.87 1.36 -2.63
N SER A 172 -18.04 1.68 -3.19
CA SER A 172 -18.13 2.39 -4.47
C SER A 172 -17.49 3.77 -4.38
N LYS A 173 -16.47 4.03 -5.22
CA LYS A 173 -15.79 5.33 -5.32
C LYS A 173 -15.46 5.96 -3.95
N CYS A 174 -14.95 5.16 -3.02
CA CYS A 174 -14.71 5.56 -1.63
C CYS A 174 -14.02 6.93 -1.50
N PHE A 175 -12.97 7.17 -2.28
CA PHE A 175 -12.23 8.43 -2.26
C PHE A 175 -13.04 9.65 -2.72
N ASP A 176 -14.03 9.43 -3.59
CA ASP A 176 -14.82 10.51 -4.20
C ASP A 176 -16.00 10.94 -3.29
N TYR A 177 -16.38 10.10 -2.29
CA TYR A 177 -17.53 10.34 -1.42
C TYR A 177 -17.19 10.46 0.07
N ILE A 178 -15.92 10.71 0.42
CA ILE A 178 -15.53 10.98 1.80
C ILE A 178 -16.14 12.34 2.24
N ASP A 179 -17.07 12.31 3.19
CA ASP A 179 -17.64 13.53 3.77
C ASP A 179 -16.60 14.27 4.60
N HIS A 180 -16.34 15.53 4.27
CA HIS A 180 -15.30 16.34 4.88
C HIS A 180 -15.58 16.61 6.37
N ALA A 181 -16.84 16.81 6.76
CA ALA A 181 -17.20 17.10 8.14
C ALA A 181 -17.02 15.86 9.04
N ILE A 182 -17.40 14.67 8.53
CA ILE A 182 -17.19 13.40 9.24
C ILE A 182 -15.70 13.13 9.39
N LEU A 183 -14.90 13.31 8.33
CA LEU A 183 -13.44 13.12 8.37
C LEU A 183 -12.77 14.03 9.40
N LEU A 184 -13.10 15.34 9.40
CA LEU A 184 -12.51 16.30 10.32
C LEU A 184 -12.91 16.00 11.78
N ARG A 185 -14.16 15.59 12.02
CA ARG A 185 -14.60 15.13 13.34
C ARG A 185 -13.84 13.89 13.79
N ARG A 186 -13.60 12.92 12.86
CA ARG A 186 -12.83 11.70 13.18
C ARG A 186 -11.37 12.04 13.52
N LEU A 187 -10.71 12.89 12.76
CA LEU A 187 -9.36 13.36 13.07
C LEU A 187 -9.30 14.01 14.46
N TYR A 188 -10.25 14.90 14.75
CA TYR A 188 -10.34 15.51 16.08
C TYR A 188 -10.56 14.48 17.18
N HIS A 189 -11.43 13.49 16.96
CA HIS A 189 -11.68 12.41 17.90
C HIS A 189 -10.43 11.54 18.15
N LEU A 190 -9.67 11.22 17.10
CA LEU A 190 -8.42 10.47 17.18
C LEU A 190 -7.26 11.26 17.84
N GLY A 191 -7.48 12.48 18.27
CA GLY A 191 -6.53 13.23 19.09
C GLY A 191 -5.82 14.38 18.40
N ILE A 192 -6.12 14.68 17.15
CA ILE A 192 -5.58 15.87 16.46
C ILE A 192 -6.37 17.09 16.93
N LYS A 193 -5.92 17.72 18.03
CA LYS A 193 -6.61 18.86 18.66
C LYS A 193 -6.11 20.21 18.20
N ASP A 194 -5.09 20.27 17.34
CA ASP A 194 -4.60 21.50 16.73
C ASP A 194 -5.57 21.95 15.62
N ARG A 195 -6.36 22.98 15.93
CA ARG A 195 -7.38 23.52 15.00
C ARG A 195 -6.77 24.09 13.72
N ARG A 196 -5.53 24.59 13.76
CA ARG A 196 -4.83 25.13 12.58
C ARG A 196 -4.54 24.00 11.58
N VAL A 197 -4.12 22.85 12.08
CA VAL A 197 -3.90 21.64 11.26
C VAL A 197 -5.20 21.18 10.60
N LEU A 198 -6.30 21.12 11.36
CA LEU A 198 -7.61 20.75 10.82
C LEU A 198 -8.12 21.76 9.78
N GLN A 199 -7.82 23.05 9.95
CA GLN A 199 -8.17 24.09 8.98
C GLN A 199 -7.40 23.92 7.67
N ILE A 200 -6.11 23.59 7.73
CA ILE A 200 -5.29 23.29 6.55
C ILE A 200 -5.86 22.06 5.81
N ILE A 201 -6.18 20.98 6.53
CA ILE A 201 -6.80 19.79 5.93
C ILE A 201 -8.12 20.17 5.25
N LYS A 202 -8.97 20.96 5.93
CA LYS A 202 -10.24 21.43 5.37
C LYS A 202 -10.04 22.19 4.04
N GLN A 203 -9.04 23.05 3.98
CA GLN A 203 -8.73 23.79 2.74
C GLN A 203 -8.22 22.86 1.64
N MET A 204 -7.36 21.88 1.96
CA MET A 204 -6.89 20.89 1.00
C MET A 204 -8.05 20.06 0.43
N LEU A 205 -9.00 19.65 1.27
CA LEU A 205 -10.18 18.90 0.84
C LEU A 205 -11.10 19.72 -0.06
N LYS A 206 -11.23 21.03 0.19
CA LYS A 206 -12.03 21.95 -0.62
C LYS A 206 -11.34 22.44 -1.89
N ALA A 207 -10.07 22.08 -2.11
CA ALA A 207 -9.34 22.51 -3.29
C ALA A 207 -10.02 21.98 -4.56
N GLY A 208 -10.56 22.91 -5.35
CA GLY A 208 -11.25 22.60 -6.60
C GLY A 208 -10.30 22.14 -7.72
N VAL A 209 -10.84 21.52 -8.74
CA VAL A 209 -10.13 21.19 -9.98
C VAL A 209 -10.06 22.40 -10.89
N LEU A 210 -9.00 22.56 -11.68
CA LEU A 210 -8.72 23.75 -12.49
C LEU A 210 -9.89 24.19 -13.39
N ASP A 211 -10.56 23.21 -14.01
CA ASP A 211 -11.64 23.44 -14.99
C ASP A 211 -13.05 23.28 -14.39
N GLU A 212 -13.17 23.09 -13.08
CA GLU A 212 -14.45 22.91 -12.38
C GLU A 212 -14.70 24.11 -11.46
N CYS A 213 -15.87 24.73 -11.58
CA CYS A 213 -16.23 25.91 -10.78
C CYS A 213 -16.78 25.58 -9.39
N GLU A 214 -17.00 24.30 -9.08
CA GLU A 214 -17.66 23.88 -7.84
C GLU A 214 -16.65 23.58 -6.73
N VAL A 215 -16.99 24.04 -5.53
CA VAL A 215 -16.27 23.69 -4.30
C VAL A 215 -16.77 22.33 -3.84
N ASN A 216 -15.88 21.35 -3.80
CA ASN A 216 -16.23 20.01 -3.34
C ASN A 216 -16.48 20.00 -1.82
N GLU A 217 -17.63 19.50 -1.40
CA GLU A 217 -17.93 19.21 0.02
C GLU A 217 -17.64 17.74 0.38
N GLU A 218 -17.41 16.90 -0.64
CA GLU A 218 -17.11 15.48 -0.53
C GLU A 218 -15.86 15.12 -1.31
N GLY A 219 -15.22 14.04 -0.89
CA GLY A 219 -14.09 13.44 -1.58
C GLY A 219 -12.72 13.88 -1.10
N THR A 220 -11.78 12.97 -1.27
CA THR A 220 -10.34 13.26 -1.19
C THR A 220 -9.73 13.09 -2.56
N MET A 221 -8.78 13.93 -2.87
CA MET A 221 -8.07 13.92 -4.13
C MET A 221 -7.37 12.57 -4.38
N GLN A 222 -7.79 11.82 -5.39
CA GLN A 222 -7.02 10.67 -5.85
C GLN A 222 -5.68 11.16 -6.42
N GLY A 223 -4.57 10.94 -5.69
CA GLY A 223 -3.22 11.38 -6.05
C GLY A 223 -2.58 12.38 -5.08
N GLY A 224 -3.34 12.90 -4.11
CA GLY A 224 -2.77 13.65 -3.00
C GLY A 224 -1.93 12.76 -2.08
N ILE A 225 -0.81 13.26 -1.59
CA ILE A 225 0.13 12.49 -0.76
C ILE A 225 -0.50 12.08 0.57
N ILE A 226 -1.30 12.95 1.16
CA ILE A 226 -1.98 12.69 2.44
C ILE A 226 -3.29 11.90 2.27
N SER A 227 -3.86 11.84 1.07
CA SER A 227 -5.19 11.26 0.83
C SER A 227 -5.32 9.79 1.27
N PRO A 228 -4.33 8.90 1.10
CA PRO A 228 -4.43 7.53 1.60
C PRO A 228 -4.52 7.44 3.14
N LEU A 229 -3.82 8.33 3.85
CA LEU A 229 -3.90 8.41 5.31
C LEU A 229 -5.29 8.88 5.75
N LEU A 230 -5.82 9.93 5.12
CA LEU A 230 -7.14 10.47 5.42
C LEU A 230 -8.26 9.46 5.09
N ALA A 231 -8.13 8.71 4.00
CA ALA A 231 -9.05 7.63 3.67
C ALA A 231 -9.03 6.52 4.75
N ASN A 232 -7.87 6.13 5.25
CA ASN A 232 -7.78 5.19 6.37
C ASN A 232 -8.39 5.74 7.66
N VAL A 233 -8.21 7.03 7.97
CA VAL A 233 -8.88 7.69 9.10
C VAL A 233 -10.40 7.62 8.98
N TYR A 234 -10.92 7.83 7.77
CA TYR A 234 -12.35 7.75 7.52
C TYR A 234 -12.89 6.34 7.65
N LEU A 235 -12.23 5.38 7.02
CA LEU A 235 -12.62 3.96 7.04
C LEU A 235 -12.40 3.29 8.40
N ASP A 236 -11.58 3.86 9.28
CA ASP A 236 -11.42 3.39 10.65
C ASP A 236 -12.73 3.47 11.47
N ILE A 237 -13.69 4.32 11.06
CA ILE A 237 -15.05 4.35 11.64
C ILE A 237 -15.75 3.00 11.39
N MET A 238 -15.66 2.47 10.18
CA MET A 238 -16.18 1.14 9.82
C MET A 238 -15.43 0.03 10.57
N ASP A 239 -14.10 0.12 10.60
CA ASP A 239 -13.29 -0.88 11.30
C ASP A 239 -13.68 -0.97 12.78
N GLU A 240 -13.83 0.17 13.44
CA GLU A 240 -14.23 0.26 14.84
C GLU A 240 -15.64 -0.29 15.07
N TRP A 241 -16.59 0.04 14.20
CA TRP A 241 -17.96 -0.44 14.32
C TRP A 241 -18.06 -1.95 14.16
N VAL A 242 -17.45 -2.52 13.09
CA VAL A 242 -17.48 -3.97 12.84
C VAL A 242 -16.79 -4.74 13.97
N THR A 243 -15.61 -4.31 14.38
CA THR A 243 -14.80 -5.06 15.35
C THR A 243 -15.39 -5.03 16.76
N LYS A 244 -16.05 -3.96 17.15
CA LYS A 244 -16.77 -3.84 18.44
C LYS A 244 -17.98 -4.78 18.54
N GLN A 245 -18.53 -5.24 17.41
CA GLN A 245 -19.65 -6.19 17.45
C GLN A 245 -19.22 -7.60 17.89
N TRP A 246 -17.97 -8.01 17.57
CA TRP A 246 -17.48 -9.35 17.85
C TRP A 246 -16.04 -9.39 18.31
N GLU A 247 -15.06 -9.16 17.44
CA GLU A 247 -13.64 -9.44 17.70
C GLU A 247 -13.09 -8.64 18.90
N LEU A 248 -13.37 -7.33 18.92
CA LEU A 248 -12.97 -6.42 20.00
C LEU A 248 -14.12 -6.09 20.95
N LYS A 249 -15.17 -6.94 20.99
CA LYS A 249 -16.28 -6.77 21.92
C LYS A 249 -15.79 -6.69 23.36
N ASN A 250 -16.17 -5.64 24.06
CA ASN A 250 -15.92 -5.54 25.49
C ASN A 250 -16.78 -6.57 26.25
N THR A 251 -16.16 -7.29 27.17
CA THR A 251 -16.80 -8.26 28.02
C THR A 251 -16.56 -7.90 29.48
N THR A 252 -17.53 -8.14 30.35
CA THR A 252 -17.40 -7.93 31.81
C THR A 252 -16.30 -8.78 32.40
N HIS A 253 -16.19 -10.05 31.95
CA HIS A 253 -15.09 -10.93 32.30
C HIS A 253 -13.87 -10.71 31.41
N LYS A 254 -12.68 -10.57 32.00
CA LYS A 254 -11.40 -10.47 31.27
C LYS A 254 -10.89 -11.87 30.95
N TYR A 255 -10.82 -12.21 29.67
CA TYR A 255 -10.27 -13.50 29.21
C TYR A 255 -8.78 -13.36 28.92
N ASN A 256 -7.98 -14.31 29.40
CA ASN A 256 -6.54 -14.35 29.12
C ASN A 256 -6.22 -14.86 27.70
N GLN A 257 -7.17 -15.53 27.06
CA GLN A 257 -7.03 -16.08 25.71
C GLN A 257 -8.23 -15.71 24.84
N ASP A 258 -7.96 -15.29 23.61
CA ASP A 258 -8.98 -14.95 22.61
C ASP A 258 -9.87 -16.16 22.27
N SER A 259 -9.34 -17.39 22.31
CA SER A 259 -10.10 -18.60 22.09
C SER A 259 -11.17 -18.83 23.17
N ALA A 260 -10.87 -18.52 24.43
CA ALA A 260 -11.81 -18.60 25.54
C ALA A 260 -12.90 -17.53 25.42
N LYS A 261 -12.50 -16.29 25.10
CA LYS A 261 -13.43 -15.19 24.80
C LYS A 261 -14.40 -15.57 23.67
N ARG A 262 -13.88 -16.06 22.54
CA ARG A 262 -14.70 -16.50 21.40
C ARG A 262 -15.69 -17.59 21.77
N ARG A 263 -15.27 -18.60 22.57
CA ARG A 263 -16.20 -19.65 23.05
C ARG A 263 -17.31 -19.11 23.93
N ALA A 264 -17.03 -18.11 24.77
CA ALA A 264 -18.06 -17.46 25.57
C ALA A 264 -19.02 -16.64 24.72
N LEU A 265 -18.52 -15.84 23.77
CA LEU A 265 -19.34 -15.03 22.86
C LEU A 265 -20.23 -15.89 21.96
N LYS A 266 -19.78 -17.07 21.53
CA LYS A 266 -20.60 -18.04 20.77
C LYS A 266 -21.87 -18.51 21.49
N LYS A 267 -21.89 -18.45 22.82
CA LYS A 267 -23.07 -18.80 23.62
C LYS A 267 -24.08 -17.66 23.75
N THR A 268 -23.78 -16.51 23.17
CA THR A 268 -24.67 -15.34 23.16
C THR A 268 -25.42 -15.24 21.83
N ARG A 269 -26.30 -14.24 21.70
CA ARG A 269 -26.98 -13.92 20.44
C ARG A 269 -26.16 -13.05 19.49
N LEU A 270 -24.89 -12.81 19.79
CA LEU A 270 -24.00 -11.98 18.96
C LEU A 270 -23.63 -12.74 17.67
N VAL A 271 -23.62 -12.01 16.58
CA VAL A 271 -23.23 -12.55 15.27
C VAL A 271 -21.71 -12.52 15.12
N PRO A 272 -21.05 -13.67 14.91
CA PRO A 272 -19.60 -13.72 14.70
C PRO A 272 -19.19 -12.94 13.45
N GLY A 273 -18.07 -12.23 13.53
CA GLY A 273 -17.52 -11.51 12.39
C GLY A 273 -16.07 -11.08 12.62
N PHE A 274 -15.20 -11.42 11.67
CA PHE A 274 -13.80 -11.02 11.65
C PHE A 274 -13.53 -10.18 10.42
N LEU A 275 -13.06 -8.96 10.62
CA LEU A 275 -12.75 -8.04 9.54
C LEU A 275 -11.30 -8.16 9.09
N VAL A 276 -11.08 -8.18 7.79
CA VAL A 276 -9.77 -7.97 7.15
C VAL A 276 -9.95 -6.92 6.06
N ARG A 277 -9.27 -5.79 6.18
CA ARG A 277 -9.41 -4.67 5.24
C ARG A 277 -8.09 -4.29 4.59
N TYR A 278 -8.15 -3.95 3.32
CA TYR A 278 -7.04 -3.37 2.56
C TYR A 278 -7.54 -2.16 1.76
N ALA A 279 -7.35 -0.96 2.27
CA ALA A 279 -7.94 0.27 1.76
C ALA A 279 -9.49 0.16 1.72
N ASP A 280 -10.09 0.27 0.55
CA ASP A 280 -11.52 0.13 0.29
C ASP A 280 -12.00 -1.32 0.08
N ASP A 281 -11.09 -2.25 -0.22
CA ASP A 281 -11.38 -3.68 -0.30
C ASP A 281 -11.41 -4.31 1.11
N PHE A 282 -12.43 -5.10 1.43
CA PHE A 282 -12.51 -5.79 2.71
C PHE A 282 -13.19 -7.17 2.62
N VAL A 283 -12.95 -7.98 3.63
CA VAL A 283 -13.62 -9.27 3.83
C VAL A 283 -14.07 -9.36 5.29
N ILE A 284 -15.35 -9.73 5.51
CA ILE A 284 -15.85 -10.16 6.82
C ILE A 284 -16.05 -11.67 6.77
N ILE A 285 -15.45 -12.39 7.73
CA ILE A 285 -15.52 -13.85 7.84
C ILE A 285 -16.47 -14.22 8.97
N THR A 286 -17.43 -15.10 8.67
CA THR A 286 -18.44 -15.57 9.64
C THR A 286 -18.72 -17.06 9.50
N ASP A 287 -19.53 -17.61 10.39
CA ASP A 287 -19.75 -19.05 10.54
C ASP A 287 -20.90 -19.61 9.69
N SER A 288 -21.92 -18.78 9.33
CA SER A 288 -23.08 -19.22 8.56
C SER A 288 -23.47 -18.26 7.44
N ARG A 289 -24.32 -18.74 6.55
CA ARG A 289 -24.87 -17.92 5.46
C ARG A 289 -25.80 -16.82 6.01
N GLU A 290 -26.60 -17.15 6.98
CA GLU A 290 -27.54 -16.22 7.63
C GLU A 290 -26.79 -15.07 8.27
N HIS A 291 -25.68 -15.37 8.96
CA HIS A 291 -24.81 -14.36 9.53
C HIS A 291 -24.06 -13.54 8.48
N ALA A 292 -23.71 -14.13 7.34
CA ALA A 292 -23.12 -13.37 6.22
C ALA A 292 -24.13 -12.39 5.60
N GLU A 293 -25.39 -12.79 5.43
CA GLU A 293 -26.46 -11.88 4.97
C GLU A 293 -26.74 -10.77 5.99
N PHE A 294 -26.73 -11.09 7.28
CA PHE A 294 -26.82 -10.11 8.36
C PHE A 294 -25.68 -9.06 8.25
N TRP A 295 -24.43 -9.50 8.13
CA TRP A 295 -23.30 -8.59 8.01
C TRP A 295 -23.39 -7.71 6.77
N LYS A 296 -23.80 -8.27 5.63
CA LYS A 296 -23.96 -7.52 4.39
C LYS A 296 -25.02 -6.42 4.51
N SER A 297 -26.17 -6.73 5.10
CA SER A 297 -27.25 -5.75 5.27
C SER A 297 -26.94 -4.70 6.33
N SER A 298 -26.44 -5.10 7.51
CA SER A 298 -26.11 -4.18 8.58
C SER A 298 -24.95 -3.25 8.21
N LEU A 299 -23.94 -3.78 7.50
CA LEU A 299 -22.83 -2.93 7.04
C LEU A 299 -23.29 -1.94 5.96
N LYS A 300 -24.18 -2.36 5.06
CA LYS A 300 -24.76 -1.44 4.06
C LYS A 300 -25.48 -0.28 4.74
N GLU A 301 -26.36 -0.57 5.70
CA GLU A 301 -27.09 0.43 6.47
C GLU A 301 -26.13 1.37 7.20
N PHE A 302 -25.13 0.83 7.92
CA PHE A 302 -24.14 1.62 8.63
C PHE A 302 -23.36 2.56 7.72
N LEU A 303 -22.87 2.07 6.58
CA LEU A 303 -22.13 2.88 5.62
C LEU A 303 -22.99 4.03 5.07
N GLU A 304 -24.24 3.76 4.73
CA GLU A 304 -25.16 4.76 4.17
C GLU A 304 -25.56 5.81 5.21
N THR A 305 -25.88 5.42 6.45
CA THR A 305 -26.38 6.32 7.49
C THR A 305 -25.27 7.10 8.21
N GLU A 306 -24.19 6.42 8.61
CA GLU A 306 -23.15 7.01 9.46
C GLU A 306 -21.96 7.57 8.66
N MET A 307 -21.69 7.01 7.48
CA MET A 307 -20.51 7.35 6.71
C MET A 307 -20.82 7.94 5.33
N LYS A 308 -22.10 8.04 4.95
CA LYS A 308 -22.53 8.52 3.61
C LYS A 308 -21.80 7.80 2.45
N LEU A 309 -21.43 6.54 2.66
CA LEU A 309 -20.77 5.70 1.67
C LEU A 309 -21.71 4.62 1.16
N THR A 310 -21.51 4.20 -0.08
CA THR A 310 -22.35 3.17 -0.71
C THR A 310 -21.55 1.89 -0.95
N LEU A 311 -22.09 0.77 -0.45
CA LEU A 311 -21.55 -0.55 -0.72
C LEU A 311 -21.83 -0.95 -2.18
N SER A 312 -20.81 -1.39 -2.92
CA SER A 312 -20.97 -1.83 -4.30
C SER A 312 -21.83 -3.08 -4.39
N LYS A 313 -23.03 -2.97 -4.99
CA LYS A 313 -23.95 -4.11 -5.15
C LYS A 313 -23.37 -5.23 -6.01
N GLU A 314 -22.63 -4.86 -7.08
CA GLU A 314 -22.09 -5.81 -8.04
C GLU A 314 -20.85 -6.57 -7.51
N LYS A 315 -20.08 -5.93 -6.64
CA LYS A 315 -18.82 -6.49 -6.12
C LYS A 315 -18.94 -7.03 -4.70
N THR A 316 -20.06 -6.79 -4.01
CA THR A 316 -20.28 -7.33 -2.68
C THR A 316 -20.92 -8.71 -2.76
N LEU A 317 -20.09 -9.72 -2.54
CA LEU A 317 -20.46 -11.13 -2.70
C LEU A 317 -20.46 -11.86 -1.36
N ILE A 318 -21.32 -12.87 -1.24
CA ILE A 318 -21.29 -13.84 -0.15
C ILE A 318 -20.81 -15.16 -0.72
N THR A 319 -19.67 -15.64 -0.21
CA THR A 319 -19.01 -16.83 -0.75
C THR A 319 -18.75 -17.86 0.34
N ASP A 320 -19.23 -19.10 0.13
CA ASP A 320 -18.77 -20.27 0.89
C ASP A 320 -17.45 -20.76 0.28
N VAL A 321 -16.34 -20.46 0.97
CA VAL A 321 -15.01 -20.80 0.46
C VAL A 321 -14.68 -22.30 0.44
N ARG A 322 -15.56 -23.16 0.96
CA ARG A 322 -15.48 -24.62 0.78
C ARG A 322 -15.93 -25.04 -0.62
N LYS A 323 -16.82 -24.24 -1.25
CA LYS A 323 -17.42 -24.54 -2.56
C LYS A 323 -16.82 -23.72 -3.69
N LYS A 324 -16.63 -22.42 -3.48
CA LYS A 324 -16.14 -21.46 -4.50
C LYS A 324 -14.90 -20.73 -4.00
N HIS A 325 -14.15 -20.15 -4.92
CA HIS A 325 -13.05 -19.24 -4.58
C HIS A 325 -13.62 -17.86 -4.22
N ALA A 326 -13.16 -17.30 -3.12
CA ALA A 326 -13.26 -15.86 -2.85
C ALA A 326 -12.06 -15.15 -3.50
N THR A 327 -12.28 -13.94 -4.01
CA THR A 327 -11.23 -13.16 -4.65
C THR A 327 -10.89 -11.93 -3.81
N PHE A 328 -9.68 -11.87 -3.29
CA PHE A 328 -9.22 -10.75 -2.48
C PHE A 328 -7.81 -10.33 -2.88
N LEU A 329 -7.60 -9.04 -3.15
CA LEU A 329 -6.30 -8.45 -3.52
C LEU A 329 -5.59 -9.13 -4.71
N GLY A 330 -6.34 -9.73 -5.63
CA GLY A 330 -5.76 -10.47 -6.76
C GLY A 330 -5.28 -11.87 -6.44
N TYR A 331 -5.72 -12.41 -5.31
CA TYR A 331 -5.59 -13.82 -4.92
C TYR A 331 -6.96 -14.49 -4.97
N GLU A 332 -7.00 -15.75 -5.36
CA GLU A 332 -8.13 -16.63 -5.19
C GLU A 332 -7.92 -17.48 -3.93
N PHE A 333 -8.87 -17.43 -3.00
CA PHE A 333 -8.85 -18.11 -1.71
C PHE A 333 -9.93 -19.18 -1.65
N LYS A 334 -9.56 -20.38 -1.24
CA LYS A 334 -10.49 -21.51 -1.04
C LYS A 334 -9.96 -22.38 0.10
N VAL A 335 -10.87 -23.13 0.76
CA VAL A 335 -10.47 -24.22 1.66
C VAL A 335 -10.80 -25.56 1.02
N VAL A 336 -9.95 -26.55 1.24
CA VAL A 336 -10.12 -27.92 0.75
C VAL A 336 -10.00 -28.90 1.92
N LYS A 337 -10.63 -30.08 1.80
CA LYS A 337 -10.48 -31.14 2.81
C LYS A 337 -9.01 -31.47 3.02
N GLY A 338 -8.59 -31.56 4.28
CA GLY A 338 -7.21 -31.80 4.67
C GLY A 338 -7.05 -31.99 6.17
N LYS A 339 -5.80 -32.13 6.63
CA LYS A 339 -5.44 -32.35 8.04
C LYS A 339 -5.39 -31.04 8.85
N GLY A 340 -6.36 -30.13 8.66
CA GLY A 340 -6.50 -28.92 9.47
C GLY A 340 -7.33 -29.17 10.73
N GLU A 341 -7.32 -28.21 11.67
CA GLU A 341 -8.02 -28.28 12.96
C GLU A 341 -9.53 -28.57 12.81
N HIS A 342 -10.15 -28.09 11.74
CA HIS A 342 -11.56 -28.31 11.41
C HIS A 342 -11.76 -29.19 10.15
N GLY A 343 -10.78 -30.03 9.79
CA GLY A 343 -10.85 -30.90 8.62
C GLY A 343 -10.64 -30.21 7.26
N TYR A 344 -10.20 -28.94 7.28
CA TYR A 344 -9.94 -28.16 6.08
C TYR A 344 -8.56 -27.47 6.17
N VAL A 345 -7.95 -27.27 5.01
CA VAL A 345 -6.71 -26.50 4.84
C VAL A 345 -6.91 -25.44 3.77
N THR A 346 -6.21 -24.33 3.92
CA THR A 346 -6.29 -23.23 2.96
C THR A 346 -5.54 -23.55 1.68
N ARG A 347 -6.15 -23.22 0.56
CA ARG A 347 -5.57 -23.25 -0.77
C ARG A 347 -5.70 -21.88 -1.41
N THR A 348 -4.58 -21.26 -1.68
CA THR A 348 -4.51 -19.96 -2.33
C THR A 348 -3.78 -20.06 -3.65
N GLN A 349 -4.22 -19.29 -4.62
CA GLN A 349 -3.58 -19.19 -5.95
C GLN A 349 -3.72 -17.76 -6.49
N PRO A 350 -2.88 -17.36 -7.47
CA PRO A 350 -3.08 -16.10 -8.17
C PRO A 350 -4.47 -16.03 -8.82
N ASP A 351 -5.11 -14.87 -8.76
CA ASP A 351 -6.29 -14.59 -9.59
C ASP A 351 -5.93 -14.84 -11.06
N ARG A 352 -6.65 -15.78 -11.67
CA ARG A 352 -6.32 -16.31 -12.99
C ARG A 352 -6.39 -15.27 -14.08
N GLU A 353 -7.38 -14.39 -14.05
CA GLU A 353 -7.55 -13.36 -15.06
C GLU A 353 -6.52 -12.24 -14.91
N ARG A 354 -6.24 -11.84 -13.67
CA ARG A 354 -5.19 -10.84 -13.37
C ARG A 354 -3.80 -11.35 -13.76
N LEU A 355 -3.47 -12.60 -13.43
CA LEU A 355 -2.20 -13.20 -13.82
C LEU A 355 -2.07 -13.31 -15.34
N LYS A 356 -3.12 -13.79 -16.01
CA LYS A 356 -3.14 -13.89 -17.48
C LYS A 356 -2.89 -12.53 -18.13
N ARG A 357 -3.60 -11.49 -17.71
CA ARG A 357 -3.39 -10.11 -18.24
C ARG A 357 -1.96 -9.61 -18.03
N LYS A 358 -1.38 -9.83 -16.85
CA LYS A 358 0.02 -9.45 -16.58
C LYS A 358 1.00 -10.18 -17.49
N VAL A 359 0.79 -11.47 -17.70
CA VAL A 359 1.61 -12.30 -18.61
C VAL A 359 1.45 -11.83 -20.05
N ASP A 360 0.24 -11.49 -20.48
CA ASP A 360 -0.03 -10.96 -21.82
C ASP A 360 0.71 -9.65 -22.06
N VAL A 361 0.66 -8.72 -21.11
CA VAL A 361 1.41 -7.46 -21.18
C VAL A 361 2.92 -7.70 -21.26
N ILE A 362 3.47 -8.61 -20.46
CA ILE A 362 4.90 -8.94 -20.52
C ILE A 362 5.26 -9.55 -21.88
N ALA A 363 4.47 -10.49 -22.38
CA ALA A 363 4.70 -11.11 -23.69
C ALA A 363 4.62 -10.09 -24.84
N ASP A 364 3.70 -9.12 -24.75
CA ASP A 364 3.57 -8.06 -25.75
C ASP A 364 4.73 -7.05 -25.67
N ASN A 365 5.22 -6.72 -24.47
CA ASN A 365 6.43 -5.90 -24.31
C ASN A 365 7.64 -6.59 -24.96
N ILE A 366 7.79 -7.91 -24.83
CA ILE A 366 8.84 -8.68 -25.51
C ILE A 366 8.69 -8.58 -27.04
N LYS A 367 7.48 -8.72 -27.56
CA LYS A 367 7.22 -8.62 -29.01
C LYS A 367 7.52 -7.22 -29.57
N LYS A 368 7.32 -6.17 -28.77
CA LYS A 368 7.55 -4.77 -29.13
C LYS A 368 9.02 -4.37 -29.15
N ILE A 369 9.95 -5.19 -28.67
CA ILE A 369 11.39 -4.89 -28.81
C ILE A 369 11.69 -4.71 -30.31
N PRO A 370 12.26 -3.56 -30.76
CA PRO A 370 12.57 -3.34 -32.18
C PRO A 370 13.54 -4.39 -32.72
N ARG A 371 13.49 -4.63 -34.05
CA ARG A 371 14.32 -5.66 -34.71
C ARG A 371 15.77 -5.26 -34.87
N ASP A 372 16.01 -3.97 -34.93
CA ASP A 372 17.31 -3.30 -35.22
C ASP A 372 17.87 -2.53 -34.02
N THR A 373 17.42 -2.86 -32.84
CA THR A 373 17.88 -2.24 -31.60
C THR A 373 19.37 -2.58 -31.34
N SER A 374 20.13 -1.58 -30.85
CA SER A 374 21.52 -1.81 -30.41
C SER A 374 21.59 -2.84 -29.30
N ARG A 375 22.75 -3.50 -29.17
CA ARG A 375 22.93 -4.55 -28.16
C ARG A 375 22.74 -4.04 -26.74
N GLU A 376 23.18 -2.84 -26.43
CA GLU A 376 23.04 -2.17 -25.14
C GLU A 376 21.56 -1.96 -24.79
N LYS A 377 20.81 -1.35 -25.71
CA LYS A 377 19.36 -1.14 -25.54
C LYS A 377 18.58 -2.47 -25.42
N LEU A 378 19.00 -3.51 -26.14
CA LEU A 378 18.39 -4.82 -26.01
C LEU A 378 18.56 -5.40 -24.61
N ILE A 379 19.74 -5.22 -23.99
CA ILE A 379 20.03 -5.68 -22.63
C ILE A 379 19.16 -4.94 -21.61
N ASP A 380 19.03 -3.61 -21.76
CA ASP A 380 18.18 -2.80 -20.91
C ASP A 380 16.72 -3.25 -20.99
N GLU A 381 16.21 -3.53 -22.19
CA GLU A 381 14.87 -4.08 -22.38
C GLU A 381 14.70 -5.48 -21.75
N ILE A 382 15.69 -6.37 -21.88
CA ILE A 382 15.67 -7.69 -21.24
C ILE A 382 15.64 -7.52 -19.71
N ASN A 383 16.43 -6.63 -19.14
CA ASN A 383 16.48 -6.38 -17.70
C ASN A 383 15.16 -5.75 -17.19
N ARG A 384 14.54 -4.87 -17.98
CA ARG A 384 13.22 -4.30 -17.69
C ARG A 384 12.14 -5.39 -17.68
N ILE A 385 12.14 -6.30 -18.65
CA ILE A 385 11.24 -7.46 -18.70
C ILE A 385 11.49 -8.38 -17.51
N ASN A 386 12.73 -8.66 -17.18
CA ASN A 386 13.10 -9.47 -16.01
C ASN A 386 12.58 -8.85 -14.71
N SER A 387 12.60 -7.53 -14.59
CA SER A 387 12.03 -6.82 -13.44
C SER A 387 10.53 -7.00 -13.36
N GLN A 388 9.80 -6.96 -14.48
CA GLN A 388 8.36 -7.24 -14.53
C GLN A 388 8.05 -8.68 -14.11
N ILE A 389 8.80 -9.67 -14.62
CA ILE A 389 8.62 -11.07 -14.26
C ILE A 389 8.89 -11.30 -12.77
N ARG A 390 9.98 -10.74 -12.23
CA ARG A 390 10.30 -10.80 -10.79
C ARG A 390 9.22 -10.16 -9.94
N GLY A 391 8.64 -9.04 -10.38
CA GLY A 391 7.52 -8.39 -9.69
C GLY A 391 6.29 -9.29 -9.58
N VAL A 392 5.97 -10.06 -10.64
CA VAL A 392 4.90 -11.07 -10.62
C VAL A 392 5.23 -12.20 -9.65
N ILE A 393 6.46 -12.74 -9.70
CA ILE A 393 6.91 -13.78 -8.77
C ILE A 393 6.81 -13.30 -7.34
N GLN A 394 7.37 -12.14 -7.01
CA GLN A 394 7.39 -11.59 -5.66
C GLN A 394 5.98 -11.36 -5.11
N TYR A 395 5.04 -10.95 -5.95
CA TYR A 395 3.67 -10.71 -5.53
C TYR A 395 2.93 -12.00 -5.18
N TYR A 396 3.11 -13.06 -5.98
CA TYR A 396 2.33 -14.29 -5.86
C TYR A 396 3.03 -15.45 -5.15
N GLN A 397 4.31 -15.34 -4.82
CA GLN A 397 5.07 -16.42 -4.15
C GLN A 397 4.49 -16.88 -2.80
N CYS A 398 3.61 -16.06 -2.20
CA CYS A 398 2.89 -16.41 -0.98
C CYS A 398 1.73 -17.39 -1.20
N CYS A 399 1.29 -17.62 -2.43
CA CYS A 399 0.20 -18.54 -2.72
C CYS A 399 0.64 -20.00 -2.58
N THR A 400 -0.17 -20.82 -1.89
CA THR A 400 0.15 -22.26 -1.69
C THR A 400 0.22 -23.06 -3.00
N TRP A 401 -0.51 -22.62 -4.04
CA TRP A 401 -0.53 -23.24 -5.37
C TRP A 401 0.11 -22.36 -6.44
N VAL A 402 1.16 -21.67 -6.09
CA VAL A 402 1.84 -20.74 -7.01
C VAL A 402 2.53 -21.46 -8.16
N SER A 403 3.20 -22.58 -7.91
CA SER A 403 3.95 -23.32 -8.94
C SER A 403 3.07 -23.73 -10.11
N VAL A 404 1.88 -24.31 -9.83
CA VAL A 404 0.92 -24.75 -10.86
C VAL A 404 0.47 -23.57 -11.73
N SER A 405 0.21 -22.42 -11.12
CA SER A 405 -0.19 -21.21 -11.85
C SER A 405 0.94 -20.62 -12.69
N MET A 406 2.16 -20.60 -12.16
CA MET A 406 3.34 -20.07 -12.86
C MET A 406 3.79 -20.95 -14.03
N ASP A 407 3.70 -22.28 -13.89
CA ASP A 407 4.01 -23.22 -14.96
C ASP A 407 3.06 -23.05 -16.15
N LYS A 408 1.76 -22.91 -15.88
CA LYS A 408 0.74 -22.73 -16.92
C LYS A 408 1.02 -21.51 -17.81
N TYR A 409 1.46 -20.39 -17.22
CA TYR A 409 1.63 -19.13 -17.95
C TYR A 409 3.07 -18.81 -18.32
N GLY A 410 4.06 -19.38 -17.63
CA GLY A 410 5.48 -19.12 -17.85
C GLY A 410 5.95 -19.46 -19.27
N ARG A 411 5.43 -20.54 -19.85
CA ARG A 411 5.77 -20.96 -21.21
C ARG A 411 5.46 -19.89 -22.27
N LYS A 412 4.38 -19.12 -22.10
CA LYS A 412 4.02 -18.05 -23.05
C LYS A 412 5.11 -16.99 -23.14
N ILE A 413 5.63 -16.56 -22.00
CA ILE A 413 6.72 -15.56 -21.92
C ILE A 413 7.99 -16.12 -22.56
N GLN A 414 8.36 -17.35 -22.21
CA GLN A 414 9.57 -18.00 -22.73
C GLN A 414 9.54 -18.17 -24.25
N LEU A 415 8.39 -18.56 -24.82
CA LEU A 415 8.23 -18.68 -26.28
C LEU A 415 8.28 -17.30 -26.96
N ALA A 416 7.65 -16.27 -26.39
CA ALA A 416 7.74 -14.92 -26.93
C ALA A 416 9.19 -14.41 -26.94
N ALA A 417 9.91 -14.63 -25.83
CA ALA A 417 11.32 -14.26 -25.71
C ALA A 417 12.20 -15.04 -26.71
N SER A 418 12.03 -16.34 -26.79
CA SER A 418 12.81 -17.17 -27.74
C SER A 418 12.63 -16.71 -29.21
N ARG A 419 11.37 -16.47 -29.62
CA ARG A 419 11.07 -15.99 -30.99
C ARG A 419 11.67 -14.60 -31.25
N ARG A 420 11.59 -13.67 -30.30
CA ARG A 420 12.14 -12.31 -30.46
C ARG A 420 13.66 -12.33 -30.48
N LEU A 421 14.29 -13.05 -29.54
CA LEU A 421 15.75 -13.08 -29.41
C LEU A 421 16.44 -13.90 -30.54
N LYS A 422 15.71 -14.75 -31.30
CA LYS A 422 16.25 -15.44 -32.45
C LYS A 422 16.93 -14.51 -33.46
N GLN A 423 16.37 -13.31 -33.67
CA GLN A 423 16.91 -12.28 -34.56
C GLN A 423 18.28 -11.73 -34.13
N TYR A 424 18.58 -11.87 -32.83
CA TYR A 424 19.86 -11.47 -32.23
C TYR A 424 20.80 -12.67 -32.00
N LYS A 425 20.59 -13.76 -32.73
CA LYS A 425 21.32 -15.01 -32.56
C LYS A 425 21.14 -15.61 -31.15
N GLY A 426 19.94 -15.41 -30.56
CA GLY A 426 19.59 -15.91 -29.23
C GLY A 426 19.59 -17.46 -29.19
N LYS A 427 20.00 -17.98 -28.04
CA LYS A 427 20.07 -19.42 -27.75
C LYS A 427 19.41 -19.71 -26.39
N TRP A 428 19.06 -20.97 -26.17
CA TRP A 428 18.60 -21.46 -24.88
C TRP A 428 19.82 -21.82 -24.01
N ILE A 429 20.11 -21.00 -23.01
CA ILE A 429 21.26 -21.16 -22.11
C ILE A 429 20.72 -21.51 -20.71
N ARG A 430 21.43 -22.31 -19.93
CA ARG A 430 21.06 -22.61 -18.54
C ARG A 430 21.05 -21.33 -17.72
N ALA A 431 20.05 -21.16 -16.86
CA ALA A 431 19.91 -19.96 -16.04
C ALA A 431 21.18 -19.67 -15.20
N LYS A 432 21.84 -20.71 -14.71
CA LYS A 432 23.10 -20.60 -13.97
C LYS A 432 24.25 -19.99 -14.76
N ASP A 433 24.22 -20.11 -16.09
CA ASP A 433 25.28 -19.63 -16.99
C ASP A 433 24.99 -18.21 -17.50
N THR A 434 23.95 -17.56 -17.01
CA THR A 434 23.62 -16.16 -17.32
C THR A 434 24.05 -15.23 -16.19
N GLN A 435 24.52 -14.02 -16.53
CA GLN A 435 25.10 -13.08 -15.56
C GLN A 435 24.15 -11.98 -15.11
N ASN A 436 23.03 -11.77 -15.80
CA ASN A 436 22.06 -10.70 -15.48
C ASN A 436 20.94 -11.12 -14.52
N LEU A 437 20.92 -12.37 -14.07
CA LEU A 437 19.90 -12.86 -13.15
C LEU A 437 20.35 -12.77 -11.68
N PRO A 438 19.42 -12.57 -10.73
CA PRO A 438 19.75 -12.65 -9.31
C PRO A 438 20.17 -14.10 -8.95
N ARG A 439 21.04 -14.23 -7.94
CA ARG A 439 21.59 -15.55 -7.51
C ARG A 439 20.53 -16.62 -7.31
N ILE A 440 19.36 -16.26 -6.74
CA ILE A 440 18.26 -17.21 -6.54
C ILE A 440 17.75 -17.80 -7.87
N HIS A 441 17.72 -17.03 -8.95
CA HIS A 441 17.32 -17.51 -10.28
C HIS A 441 18.45 -18.27 -10.98
N GLN A 442 19.70 -17.96 -10.69
CA GLN A 442 20.87 -18.68 -11.21
C GLN A 442 20.96 -20.12 -10.67
N ASN A 443 20.34 -20.42 -9.53
CA ASN A 443 20.33 -21.79 -8.98
C ASN A 443 19.51 -22.80 -9.82
N TYR A 444 18.70 -22.31 -10.78
CA TYR A 444 17.89 -23.18 -11.63
C TYR A 444 18.71 -23.74 -12.80
N ARG A 445 18.60 -25.07 -13.02
CA ARG A 445 19.23 -25.79 -14.15
C ARG A 445 18.48 -25.61 -15.46
N GLN A 446 17.28 -25.07 -15.43
CA GLN A 446 16.42 -24.84 -16.59
C GLN A 446 17.09 -23.91 -17.60
N LYS A 447 16.94 -24.21 -18.90
CA LYS A 447 17.37 -23.31 -19.97
C LYS A 447 16.35 -22.18 -20.17
N ILE A 448 16.85 -20.99 -20.48
CA ILE A 448 16.08 -19.79 -20.76
C ILE A 448 16.56 -19.12 -22.04
N PRO A 449 15.69 -18.40 -22.77
CA PRO A 449 16.09 -17.62 -23.94
C PRO A 449 17.10 -16.53 -23.55
N SER A 450 18.26 -16.54 -24.20
CA SER A 450 19.38 -15.67 -23.86
C SER A 450 20.09 -15.17 -25.10
N VAL A 451 20.78 -14.06 -25.02
CA VAL A 451 21.68 -13.51 -26.05
C VAL A 451 23.09 -13.39 -25.51
N LYS A 452 24.10 -13.55 -26.39
CA LYS A 452 25.47 -13.25 -26.02
C LYS A 452 25.75 -11.76 -26.18
N TYR A 453 26.37 -11.17 -25.17
CA TYR A 453 26.85 -9.80 -25.18
C TYR A 453 28.27 -9.76 -24.62
N ARG A 454 29.24 -9.37 -25.46
CA ARG A 454 30.66 -9.56 -25.16
C ARG A 454 30.93 -11.02 -24.72
N ASP A 455 31.45 -11.21 -23.53
CA ASP A 455 31.78 -12.53 -22.99
C ASP A 455 30.72 -13.10 -22.04
N ILE A 456 29.56 -12.44 -21.90
CA ILE A 456 28.51 -12.89 -21.00
C ILE A 456 27.23 -13.27 -21.74
N TYR A 457 26.39 -14.09 -21.08
CA TYR A 457 25.03 -14.36 -21.52
C TYR A 457 24.02 -13.60 -20.71
N VAL A 458 23.11 -12.91 -21.42
CA VAL A 458 22.00 -12.14 -20.83
C VAL A 458 20.70 -12.86 -21.15
N GLY A 459 20.00 -13.35 -20.13
CA GLY A 459 18.82 -14.20 -20.27
C GLY A 459 17.53 -13.52 -19.82
N VAL A 460 16.41 -13.97 -20.40
CA VAL A 460 15.05 -13.64 -19.94
C VAL A 460 14.63 -14.68 -18.90
N THR A 461 14.44 -14.25 -17.64
CA THR A 461 14.05 -15.13 -16.54
C THR A 461 12.68 -15.78 -16.75
N SER A 462 12.33 -16.78 -15.95
CA SER A 462 11.07 -17.52 -16.06
C SER A 462 10.19 -17.33 -14.84
N LEU A 463 8.87 -17.31 -15.05
CA LEU A 463 7.89 -17.41 -13.97
C LEU A 463 7.99 -18.74 -13.20
N THR A 464 8.45 -19.80 -13.86
CA THR A 464 8.66 -21.12 -13.23
C THR A 464 9.75 -21.13 -12.17
N PHE A 465 10.53 -20.04 -12.05
CA PHE A 465 11.50 -19.84 -10.97
C PHE A 465 10.85 -19.30 -9.68
N CYS A 466 9.53 -19.30 -9.63
CA CYS A 466 8.78 -18.95 -8.45
C CYS A 466 8.71 -20.13 -7.46
N ASN A 467 9.35 -19.98 -6.32
CA ASN A 467 9.19 -20.89 -5.19
C ASN A 467 8.17 -20.32 -4.21
N TRP A 468 7.34 -21.20 -3.69
CA TRP A 468 6.47 -20.83 -2.59
C TRP A 468 7.27 -20.31 -1.39
N GLN A 469 6.82 -19.23 -0.81
CA GLN A 469 7.36 -18.67 0.43
C GLN A 469 6.25 -18.57 1.45
N GLU A 470 6.50 -19.14 2.62
CA GLU A 470 5.60 -19.01 3.73
C GLU A 470 5.39 -17.53 4.10
N THR A 471 4.13 -17.16 4.24
CA THR A 471 3.75 -15.84 4.75
C THR A 471 3.61 -15.89 6.25
N ARG A 472 4.04 -14.80 6.88
CA ARG A 472 3.82 -14.62 8.31
C ARG A 472 2.80 -13.51 8.52
N GLY A 473 1.94 -13.70 9.51
CA GLY A 473 1.03 -12.67 9.95
C GLY A 473 1.78 -11.41 10.39
N LYS A 474 1.10 -10.28 10.43
CA LYS A 474 1.66 -9.02 10.93
C LYS A 474 2.06 -9.18 12.39
N ASN A 475 3.32 -8.93 12.70
CA ASN A 475 3.75 -8.82 14.09
C ASN A 475 3.24 -7.47 14.66
N PRO A 476 2.45 -7.49 15.77
CA PRO A 476 1.90 -6.26 16.36
C PRO A 476 2.98 -5.24 16.78
N LYS A 477 4.18 -5.72 17.13
CA LYS A 477 5.31 -4.85 17.50
C LYS A 477 6.07 -4.27 16.30
N GLU A 478 5.85 -4.78 15.10
CA GLU A 478 6.53 -4.32 13.90
C GLU A 478 5.94 -2.98 13.43
N THR A 479 6.61 -1.89 13.76
CA THR A 479 6.22 -0.52 13.42
C THR A 479 7.45 0.33 13.14
N PRO A 480 7.38 1.36 12.28
CA PRO A 480 8.51 2.27 12.07
C PRO A 480 8.76 3.20 13.27
N TYR A 481 7.84 3.25 14.24
CA TYR A 481 7.84 4.22 15.35
C TYR A 481 8.35 3.64 16.67
N THR A 482 9.05 2.52 16.64
CA THR A 482 9.80 1.98 17.79
C THR A 482 11.09 1.35 17.33
N ALA A 483 12.14 1.39 18.15
CA ALA A 483 13.41 0.74 17.84
C ALA A 483 13.23 -0.78 17.64
N GLU A 484 12.47 -1.44 18.52
CA GLU A 484 12.13 -2.88 18.42
C GLU A 484 11.42 -3.19 17.09
N GLY A 485 10.43 -2.37 16.71
CA GLY A 485 9.66 -2.59 15.49
C GLY A 485 10.49 -2.43 14.22
N ARG A 486 11.39 -1.46 14.18
CA ARG A 486 12.35 -1.26 13.09
C ARG A 486 13.29 -2.46 12.96
N GLU A 487 13.78 -3.00 14.07
CA GLU A 487 14.64 -4.18 14.08
C GLU A 487 13.90 -5.45 13.60
N ILE A 488 12.67 -5.67 14.06
CA ILE A 488 11.83 -6.78 13.58
C ILE A 488 11.65 -6.70 12.07
N ASN A 489 11.33 -5.50 11.55
CA ASN A 489 11.17 -5.30 10.11
C ASN A 489 12.48 -5.54 9.34
N PHE A 490 13.60 -5.08 9.86
CA PHE A 490 14.91 -5.31 9.26
C PHE A 490 15.23 -6.81 9.17
N ARG A 491 15.04 -7.57 10.25
CA ARG A 491 15.23 -9.03 10.27
C ARG A 491 14.32 -9.75 9.27
N ARG A 492 13.06 -9.31 9.15
CA ARG A 492 12.08 -9.89 8.22
C ARG A 492 12.41 -9.59 6.77
N THR A 493 12.73 -8.35 6.44
CA THR A 493 12.89 -7.91 5.06
C THR A 493 14.32 -8.00 4.56
N LYS A 494 15.30 -8.08 5.47
CA LYS A 494 16.75 -7.96 5.20
C LYS A 494 17.11 -6.69 4.39
N LYS A 495 16.18 -5.75 4.29
CA LYS A 495 16.40 -4.46 3.64
C LYS A 495 17.02 -3.54 4.67
N LYS A 496 18.33 -3.23 4.55
CA LYS A 496 18.85 -2.03 5.17
C LYS A 496 17.97 -0.88 4.70
N ARG A 497 17.27 -0.20 5.62
CA ARG A 497 16.86 1.17 5.33
C ARG A 497 18.16 1.87 4.95
N ILE A 498 18.21 2.34 3.73
CA ILE A 498 19.19 3.38 3.38
C ILE A 498 18.69 4.56 4.21
N GLN A 499 19.28 4.69 5.40
CA GLN A 499 19.17 5.87 6.21
C GLN A 499 19.83 6.92 5.34
N ALA A 500 19.04 7.77 4.70
CA ALA A 500 19.61 8.97 4.13
C ALA A 500 20.41 9.58 5.26
N ARG A 501 21.70 9.74 5.09
CA ARG A 501 22.54 10.46 6.04
C ARG A 501 22.14 11.92 5.91
N LEU A 502 21.09 12.28 6.59
CA LEU A 502 20.59 13.64 6.67
C LEU A 502 21.64 14.54 7.35
N ASP A 503 22.50 13.98 8.19
CA ASP A 503 23.66 14.70 8.76
C ASP A 503 24.53 15.38 7.70
N ASP A 504 24.61 14.81 6.49
CA ASP A 504 25.29 15.41 5.35
C ASP A 504 24.43 16.48 4.62
N VAL A 505 23.15 16.55 4.90
CA VAL A 505 22.18 17.45 4.26
C VAL A 505 22.00 18.73 5.08
N TYR A 506 22.24 18.67 6.38
CA TYR A 506 21.98 19.75 7.34
C TYR A 506 23.19 20.63 7.68
N SER A 507 24.26 20.63 6.91
CA SER A 507 25.27 21.66 7.10
C SER A 507 24.66 23.03 6.75
N GLU A 508 24.78 24.01 7.63
CA GLU A 508 24.22 25.37 7.47
C GLU A 508 24.62 26.07 6.14
N ASN A 509 25.63 25.56 5.45
CA ASN A 509 26.14 26.06 4.18
C ASN A 509 25.79 25.20 2.96
N ALA A 510 24.94 24.17 3.11
CA ALA A 510 24.58 23.32 1.99
C ALA A 510 23.55 24.02 1.11
N SER A 511 23.91 24.29 -0.14
CA SER A 511 22.92 24.63 -1.17
C SER A 511 22.18 23.36 -1.61
N ILE A 512 20.93 23.50 -2.07
CA ILE A 512 20.16 22.38 -2.65
C ILE A 512 20.92 21.77 -3.85
N ALA A 513 21.78 22.51 -4.52
CA ALA A 513 22.66 22.01 -5.57
C ALA A 513 23.70 20.99 -5.05
N VAL A 514 24.22 21.17 -3.82
CA VAL A 514 25.10 20.19 -3.15
C VAL A 514 24.33 18.92 -2.82
N LEU A 515 23.05 19.05 -2.42
CA LEU A 515 22.15 17.93 -2.23
C LEU A 515 21.96 17.11 -3.52
N LYS A 516 21.93 17.76 -4.70
CA LYS A 516 21.85 17.10 -6.01
C LYS A 516 23.05 16.18 -6.30
N GLY A 517 24.26 16.62 -6.03
CA GLY A 517 25.49 15.84 -6.26
C GLY A 517 25.53 14.57 -5.42
N LYS A 518 25.12 14.64 -4.14
CA LYS A 518 25.06 13.48 -3.24
C LYS A 518 23.86 12.55 -3.52
N TRP A 519 22.83 13.03 -4.17
CA TRP A 519 21.65 12.24 -4.52
C TRP A 519 21.81 11.43 -5.81
N GLY A 520 22.75 11.79 -6.67
CA GLY A 520 23.10 11.03 -7.88
C GLY A 520 23.71 9.65 -7.59
N TYR A 521 24.30 9.45 -6.43
CA TYR A 521 24.91 8.18 -6.01
C TYR A 521 23.93 7.17 -5.38
N LEU A 522 22.65 7.53 -5.17
CA LEU A 522 21.64 6.66 -4.57
C LEU A 522 20.77 5.92 -5.59
N ASN A 523 21.03 6.11 -6.89
CA ASN A 523 20.28 5.48 -7.99
C ASN A 523 21.06 4.36 -8.70
N ASN A 524 22.17 3.87 -8.14
CA ASN A 524 22.91 2.71 -8.64
C ASN A 524 22.65 1.44 -7.81
#